data_b379e6dc0b1daf2ac3aa8738f251ffe5
#
_entry.id   b379e6dc0b1daf2ac3aa8738f251ffe5
#
_cell.length_a   1.000
_cell.length_b   1.000
_cell.length_c   1.000
_cell.angle_alpha   90.00
_cell.angle_beta   90.00
_cell.angle_gamma   90.00
#
_symmetry.space_group_name_H-M   'P 1'
#
loop_
_entity.id
_entity.type
_entity.pdbx_description
1 polymer ?
#
loop_
_entity_poly.entity_id
_entity_poly.type
_entity_poly.pdbx_seq_one_letter_code
_entity_poly.pdbx_strand_id
1 'polypeptide(L)'
;MLTILESMNAKTPLRSSFPILACLAGMSPLFVSGCASVTTAPKTTPAATVRIVQASAAYYGSATTGKGSLYYQGQRRNFTITSVGLGGTGGQKINSTGKVFGLRSLEDFPGSYRGVSRGLTLIEGKMHAKLTNANGVVIYLAGQTEGLATSMGVQTYQVSFSGD
;
A
#
# COMPACT_ATOMS: atom_id res chain seq x y z
N MET A 1 -9.84 -42.35 64.27
CA MET A 1 -10.94 -42.44 65.15
C MET A 1 -12.13 -41.84 64.44
N LEU A 2 -12.85 -42.76 63.97
CA LEU A 2 -14.33 -42.98 64.03
C LEU A 2 -15.08 -41.97 63.15
N THR A 3 -15.60 -42.41 62.06
CA THR A 3 -16.85 -43.26 61.87
C THR A 3 -18.02 -42.37 61.47
N ILE A 4 -18.52 -42.62 60.37
CA ILE A 4 -19.73 -43.39 59.99
C ILE A 4 -20.78 -42.43 59.45
N LEU A 5 -21.15 -42.72 58.24
CA LEU A 5 -22.34 -43.32 57.63
C LEU A 5 -23.56 -42.42 57.56
N GLU A 6 -24.02 -42.43 56.39
CA GLU A 6 -25.31 -42.92 55.85
C GLU A 6 -26.42 -41.85 55.91
N SER A 7 -27.27 -41.69 54.99
CA SER A 7 -28.05 -42.65 54.18
C SER A 7 -29.04 -41.83 53.33
N MET A 8 -29.18 -42.27 52.11
CA MET A 8 -30.42 -42.47 51.36
C MET A 8 -31.64 -41.51 51.53
N ASN A 9 -32.13 -40.90 50.48
CA ASN A 9 -33.25 -41.50 49.74
C ASN A 9 -33.88 -40.52 48.76
N ALA A 10 -33.94 -40.96 47.58
CA ALA A 10 -34.97 -40.90 46.55
C ALA A 10 -36.11 -39.86 46.64
N LYS A 11 -36.34 -39.15 45.61
CA LYS A 11 -37.50 -39.27 44.70
C LYS A 11 -37.58 -38.09 43.74
N THR A 12 -37.48 -38.37 42.46
CA THR A 12 -38.14 -37.64 41.37
C THR A 12 -39.68 -37.71 41.55
N PRO A 13 -40.51 -36.92 40.81
CA PRO A 13 -40.34 -36.23 39.53
C PRO A 13 -41.08 -34.88 39.52
N LEU A 14 -40.97 -34.12 38.49
CA LEU A 14 -42.00 -33.62 37.55
C LEU A 14 -41.50 -32.53 36.60
N ARG A 15 -41.51 -32.94 35.32
CA ARG A 15 -41.96 -32.19 34.18
C ARG A 15 -42.28 -30.70 34.37
N SER A 16 -41.56 -29.86 33.70
CA SER A 16 -42.21 -28.81 32.92
C SER A 16 -41.31 -28.45 31.70
N SER A 17 -41.88 -28.75 30.56
CA SER A 17 -41.40 -28.34 29.23
C SER A 17 -41.56 -26.85 29.10
N PHE A 18 -40.45 -26.14 28.86
CA PHE A 18 -40.50 -24.85 28.18
C PHE A 18 -39.43 -24.86 27.08
N PRO A 19 -39.82 -24.68 25.82
CA PRO A 19 -38.86 -24.47 24.77
C PRO A 19 -38.39 -23.03 24.82
N ILE A 20 -37.17 -22.82 25.33
CA ILE A 20 -36.49 -21.55 25.19
C ILE A 20 -35.92 -21.52 23.76
N LEU A 21 -36.62 -20.82 22.93
CA LEU A 21 -36.20 -20.43 21.59
C LEU A 21 -35.00 -19.49 21.73
N ALA A 22 -33.81 -20.05 21.74
CA ALA A 22 -32.56 -19.28 21.70
C ALA A 22 -32.33 -18.73 20.28
N CYS A 23 -32.75 -17.50 20.07
CA CYS A 23 -32.27 -16.69 18.93
C CYS A 23 -30.76 -16.43 19.11
N LEU A 24 -29.95 -17.32 18.59
CA LEU A 24 -28.53 -17.04 18.33
C LEU A 24 -28.44 -16.10 17.14
N ALA A 25 -28.49 -14.81 17.45
CA ALA A 25 -28.07 -13.77 16.51
C ALA A 25 -26.58 -13.96 16.23
N GLY A 26 -26.28 -14.63 15.13
CA GLY A 26 -24.92 -14.77 14.60
C GLY A 26 -24.39 -13.42 14.17
N MET A 27 -23.69 -12.75 15.06
CA MET A 27 -22.85 -11.60 14.74
C MET A 27 -21.57 -12.11 14.08
N SER A 28 -21.60 -12.30 12.76
CA SER A 28 -20.42 -12.58 11.96
C SER A 28 -19.56 -11.32 11.91
N PRO A 29 -18.33 -11.34 12.44
CA PRO A 29 -17.41 -10.25 12.21
C PRO A 29 -16.98 -10.29 10.74
N LEU A 30 -17.42 -9.31 9.96
CA LEU A 30 -16.91 -9.03 8.64
C LEU A 30 -15.47 -8.51 8.81
N PHE A 31 -14.51 -9.41 8.81
CA PHE A 31 -13.11 -9.07 8.63
C PHE A 31 -12.92 -8.58 7.19
N VAL A 32 -13.08 -7.29 7.00
CA VAL A 32 -12.62 -6.64 5.76
C VAL A 32 -11.10 -6.59 5.84
N SER A 33 -10.46 -7.69 5.44
CA SER A 33 -9.03 -7.73 5.20
C SER A 33 -8.72 -6.93 3.94
N GLY A 34 -8.63 -5.62 4.10
CA GLY A 34 -8.11 -4.72 3.08
C GLY A 34 -6.62 -4.94 2.90
N CYS A 35 -6.23 -6.03 2.26
CA CYS A 35 -4.88 -6.15 1.72
C CYS A 35 -4.70 -5.07 0.68
N ALA A 36 -3.99 -3.98 1.02
CA ALA A 36 -3.48 -3.03 0.06
C ALA A 36 -2.44 -3.75 -0.81
N SER A 37 -2.90 -4.47 -1.81
CA SER A 37 -2.05 -5.14 -2.77
C SER A 37 -1.38 -4.06 -3.62
N VAL A 38 -0.05 -4.04 -3.64
CA VAL A 38 0.70 -3.39 -4.73
C VAL A 38 0.43 -4.21 -5.97
N THR A 39 -0.68 -3.92 -6.61
CA THR A 39 -1.23 -4.71 -7.68
C THR A 39 -0.53 -4.32 -8.97
N THR A 40 -0.27 -5.31 -9.81
CA THR A 40 0.09 -5.13 -11.22
C THR A 40 -0.84 -4.08 -11.86
N ALA A 41 -0.29 -3.25 -12.74
CA ALA A 41 -1.07 -2.25 -13.46
C ALA A 41 -2.27 -2.90 -14.16
N PRO A 42 -3.43 -2.22 -14.23
CA PRO A 42 -4.58 -2.69 -14.98
C PRO A 42 -4.23 -3.04 -16.43
N LYS A 43 -4.96 -3.97 -17.03
CA LYS A 43 -4.78 -4.34 -18.44
C LYS A 43 -5.34 -3.29 -19.42
N THR A 44 -6.03 -2.28 -18.90
CA THR A 44 -6.56 -1.17 -19.70
C THR A 44 -5.44 -0.31 -20.27
N THR A 45 -5.74 0.41 -21.37
CA THR A 45 -4.78 1.34 -21.97
C THR A 45 -4.45 2.48 -21.00
N PRO A 46 -3.17 2.75 -20.69
CA PRO A 46 -2.80 3.87 -19.87
C PRO A 46 -3.04 5.20 -20.62
N ALA A 47 -3.45 6.23 -19.87
CA ALA A 47 -3.62 7.58 -20.42
C ALA A 47 -2.27 8.23 -20.77
N ALA A 48 -1.21 7.87 -20.04
CA ALA A 48 0.14 8.39 -20.25
C ALA A 48 1.18 7.38 -19.75
N THR A 49 2.45 7.65 -20.08
CA THR A 49 3.59 6.92 -19.53
C THR A 49 4.59 7.87 -18.89
N VAL A 50 5.32 7.39 -17.90
CA VAL A 50 6.37 8.16 -17.23
C VAL A 50 7.68 7.39 -17.24
N ARG A 51 8.78 8.13 -17.26
CA ARG A 51 10.13 7.65 -16.98
C ARG A 51 10.73 8.50 -15.87
N ILE A 52 11.26 7.87 -14.84
CA ILE A 52 11.74 8.56 -13.65
C ILE A 52 13.12 8.01 -13.29
N VAL A 53 14.04 8.92 -13.01
CA VAL A 53 15.35 8.63 -12.43
C VAL A 53 15.40 9.32 -11.07
N GLN A 54 15.58 8.55 -10.01
CA GLN A 54 15.59 9.03 -8.64
C GLN A 54 16.89 8.62 -7.95
N ALA A 55 17.32 9.46 -7.02
CA ALA A 55 18.31 9.12 -6.02
C ALA A 55 17.70 9.29 -4.63
N SER A 56 17.91 8.33 -3.77
CA SER A 56 17.46 8.40 -2.38
C SER A 56 18.61 8.19 -1.43
N ALA A 57 18.61 8.91 -0.32
CA ALA A 57 19.49 8.71 0.82
C ALA A 57 18.62 8.56 2.08
N ALA A 58 18.94 7.60 2.91
CA ALA A 58 18.22 7.33 4.14
C ALA A 58 19.17 7.12 5.31
N TYR A 59 19.03 7.96 6.33
CA TYR A 59 19.72 7.86 7.60
C TYR A 59 18.76 8.38 8.68
N TYR A 60 18.02 7.49 9.34
CA TYR A 60 16.88 7.79 10.23
C TYR A 60 15.63 8.37 9.57
N GLY A 61 15.70 8.86 8.34
CA GLY A 61 14.60 9.31 7.52
C GLY A 61 14.97 9.11 6.07
N SER A 62 13.98 8.93 5.19
CA SER A 62 14.22 8.79 3.76
C SER A 62 13.93 10.10 3.04
N ALA A 63 14.89 10.59 2.28
CA ALA A 63 14.69 11.67 1.32
C ALA A 63 14.94 11.12 -0.08
N THR A 64 14.02 11.38 -0.98
CA THR A 64 14.14 11.00 -2.39
C THR A 64 13.96 12.24 -3.24
N THR A 65 14.83 12.43 -4.18
CA THR A 65 14.68 13.43 -5.21
C THR A 65 14.92 12.81 -6.58
N GLY A 66 14.16 13.24 -7.57
CA GLY A 66 14.29 12.69 -8.90
C GLY A 66 13.75 13.62 -9.98
N LYS A 67 14.14 13.30 -11.20
CA LYS A 67 13.63 13.94 -12.42
C LYS A 67 12.90 12.89 -13.25
N GLY A 68 11.83 13.30 -13.88
CA GLY A 68 11.05 12.44 -14.76
C GLY A 68 10.57 13.14 -16.00
N SER A 69 10.09 12.32 -16.93
CA SER A 69 9.41 12.78 -18.14
C SER A 69 8.07 12.08 -18.23
N LEU A 70 7.01 12.85 -18.41
CA LEU A 70 5.65 12.40 -18.70
C LEU A 70 5.45 12.46 -20.22
N TYR A 71 4.92 11.40 -20.79
CA TYR A 71 4.53 11.31 -22.19
C TYR A 71 3.01 11.19 -22.25
N TYR A 72 2.37 12.27 -22.66
CA TYR A 72 0.91 12.40 -22.70
C TYR A 72 0.50 13.00 -24.05
N GLN A 73 -0.40 12.33 -24.78
CA GLN A 73 -0.91 12.78 -26.08
C GLN A 73 0.18 13.23 -27.06
N GLY A 74 1.29 12.49 -27.15
CA GLY A 74 2.41 12.80 -28.02
C GLY A 74 3.34 13.92 -27.53
N GLN A 75 3.02 14.56 -26.42
CA GLN A 75 3.85 15.59 -25.81
C GLN A 75 4.70 15.03 -24.67
N ARG A 76 5.92 15.52 -24.55
CA ARG A 76 6.81 15.25 -23.43
C ARG A 76 6.85 16.45 -22.51
N ARG A 77 6.60 16.22 -21.21
CA ARG A 77 6.75 17.22 -20.15
C ARG A 77 7.70 16.72 -19.09
N ASN A 78 8.66 17.53 -18.72
CA ASN A 78 9.60 17.21 -17.65
C ASN A 78 9.00 17.59 -16.30
N PHE A 79 9.31 16.80 -15.30
CA PHE A 79 8.85 17.05 -13.93
C PHE A 79 9.91 16.64 -12.91
N THR A 80 9.79 17.19 -11.72
CA THR A 80 10.55 16.79 -10.54
C THR A 80 9.63 16.02 -9.59
N ILE A 81 10.22 15.07 -8.89
CA ILE A 81 9.56 14.30 -7.85
C ILE A 81 10.44 14.32 -6.61
N THR A 82 9.86 14.68 -5.48
CA THR A 82 10.55 14.69 -4.19
C THR A 82 9.71 13.97 -3.16
N SER A 83 10.34 13.29 -2.22
CA SER A 83 9.65 12.76 -1.07
C SER A 83 10.51 12.84 0.16
N VAL A 84 9.83 12.92 1.30
CA VAL A 84 10.41 12.73 2.63
C VAL A 84 9.52 11.73 3.34
N GLY A 85 10.11 10.73 3.97
CA GLY A 85 9.35 9.70 4.66
C GLY A 85 10.11 9.12 5.83
N LEU A 86 9.42 8.29 6.61
CA LEU A 86 10.02 7.49 7.67
C LEU A 86 10.26 6.08 7.13
N GLY A 87 11.42 5.53 7.40
CA GLY A 87 11.78 4.17 7.05
C GLY A 87 12.71 4.06 5.84
N GLY A 88 13.50 3.02 5.87
CA GLY A 88 14.58 2.78 4.93
C GLY A 88 15.93 3.21 5.49
N THR A 89 16.97 2.47 5.15
CA THR A 89 18.36 2.79 5.45
C THR A 89 19.19 2.57 4.19
N GLY A 90 20.16 3.46 3.97
CA GLY A 90 21.08 3.35 2.85
C GLY A 90 20.80 4.33 1.71
N GLY A 91 21.66 4.28 0.70
CA GLY A 91 21.54 5.06 -0.52
C GLY A 91 21.19 4.16 -1.69
N GLN A 92 20.31 4.62 -2.55
CA GLN A 92 19.97 3.88 -3.77
C GLN A 92 19.69 4.84 -4.94
N LYS A 93 19.96 4.33 -6.13
CA LYS A 93 19.54 4.93 -7.37
C LYS A 93 18.43 4.08 -7.98
N ILE A 94 17.39 4.73 -8.46
CA ILE A 94 16.21 4.07 -8.99
C ILE A 94 15.96 4.56 -10.41
N ASN A 95 15.93 3.63 -11.35
CA ASN A 95 15.48 3.87 -12.70
C ASN A 95 14.14 3.17 -12.90
N SER A 96 13.08 3.92 -13.13
CA SER A 96 11.75 3.38 -13.25
C SER A 96 10.99 3.91 -14.45
N THR A 97 10.13 3.06 -14.98
CA THR A 97 9.12 3.41 -15.96
C THR A 97 7.74 3.15 -15.37
N GLY A 98 6.74 3.88 -15.82
CA GLY A 98 5.39 3.72 -15.27
C GLY A 98 4.29 3.96 -16.28
N LYS A 99 3.14 3.39 -15.94
CA LYS A 99 1.87 3.58 -16.63
C LYS A 99 0.99 4.49 -15.78
N VAL A 100 0.42 5.53 -16.40
CA VAL A 100 -0.43 6.52 -15.74
C VAL A 100 -1.88 6.28 -16.15
N PHE A 101 -2.75 6.22 -15.17
CA PHE A 101 -4.19 6.03 -15.35
C PHE A 101 -4.94 7.19 -14.69
N GLY A 102 -6.16 7.47 -15.16
CA GLY A 102 -6.99 8.52 -14.58
C GLY A 102 -6.54 9.95 -14.89
N LEU A 103 -5.53 10.13 -15.74
CA LEU A 103 -5.08 11.45 -16.19
C LEU A 103 -6.03 11.97 -17.29
N ARG A 104 -6.80 13.01 -16.99
CA ARG A 104 -7.76 13.64 -17.91
C ARG A 104 -7.18 14.86 -18.56
N SER A 105 -6.38 15.63 -17.82
CA SER A 105 -5.67 16.81 -18.28
C SER A 105 -4.25 16.87 -17.70
N LEU A 106 -3.36 17.67 -18.28
CA LEU A 106 -2.00 17.84 -17.75
C LEU A 106 -1.99 18.45 -16.35
N GLU A 107 -2.95 19.28 -16.02
CA GLU A 107 -3.09 19.96 -14.74
C GLU A 107 -3.43 18.98 -13.60
N ASP A 108 -3.98 17.80 -13.92
CA ASP A 108 -4.26 16.76 -12.95
C ASP A 108 -2.99 16.03 -12.47
N PHE A 109 -1.88 16.14 -13.24
CA PHE A 109 -0.68 15.35 -12.97
C PHE A 109 0.18 15.90 -11.82
N PRO A 110 0.48 17.20 -11.67
CA PRO A 110 1.25 17.70 -10.54
C PRO A 110 0.45 17.59 -9.23
N GLY A 111 1.17 17.55 -8.12
CA GLY A 111 0.58 17.54 -6.79
C GLY A 111 1.17 16.49 -5.87
N SER A 112 0.48 16.28 -4.76
CA SER A 112 0.88 15.33 -3.73
C SER A 112 0.35 13.93 -4.05
N TYR A 113 1.25 12.95 -4.05
CA TYR A 113 0.94 11.54 -4.27
C TYR A 113 1.24 10.73 -3.02
N ARG A 114 0.31 9.89 -2.64
CA ARG A 114 0.56 8.83 -1.67
C ARG A 114 1.06 7.60 -2.41
N GLY A 115 2.25 7.14 -2.06
CA GLY A 115 2.90 5.99 -2.67
C GLY A 115 2.96 4.80 -1.71
N VAL A 116 2.71 3.62 -2.24
CA VAL A 116 2.99 2.34 -1.60
C VAL A 116 4.04 1.63 -2.45
N SER A 117 5.19 1.32 -1.87
CA SER A 117 6.29 0.66 -2.57
C SER A 117 6.65 -0.67 -1.94
N ARG A 118 7.12 -1.59 -2.77
CA ARG A 118 7.76 -2.84 -2.36
C ARG A 118 9.02 -3.05 -3.19
N GLY A 119 10.12 -3.31 -2.51
CA GLY A 119 11.39 -3.65 -3.12
C GLY A 119 12.45 -3.94 -2.09
N LEU A 120 13.33 -4.86 -2.39
CA LEU A 120 14.54 -5.15 -1.63
C LEU A 120 15.71 -5.01 -2.59
N THR A 121 16.67 -4.19 -2.20
CA THR A 121 17.90 -3.99 -2.97
C THR A 121 19.09 -4.29 -2.08
N LEU A 122 19.83 -5.32 -2.43
CA LEU A 122 21.08 -5.69 -1.76
C LEU A 122 22.31 -5.44 -2.65
N ILE A 123 22.19 -4.89 -3.79
CA ILE A 123 23.16 -4.42 -4.80
C ILE A 123 22.35 -4.03 -6.02
N GLU A 124 21.55 -4.94 -6.55
CA GLU A 124 20.57 -4.75 -7.62
C GLU A 124 19.24 -5.37 -7.23
N GLY A 125 18.16 -4.67 -7.47
CA GLY A 125 16.83 -5.15 -7.14
C GLY A 125 15.75 -4.64 -8.07
N LYS A 126 14.56 -5.23 -7.94
CA LYS A 126 13.35 -4.79 -8.64
C LYS A 126 12.45 -4.04 -7.68
N MET A 127 11.90 -2.92 -8.13
CA MET A 127 10.97 -2.11 -7.38
C MET A 127 9.64 -2.00 -8.11
N HIS A 128 8.57 -2.10 -7.34
CA HIS A 128 7.22 -1.81 -7.80
C HIS A 128 6.59 -0.79 -6.85
N ALA A 129 5.97 0.24 -7.40
CA ALA A 129 5.25 1.22 -6.61
C ALA A 129 3.94 1.63 -7.27
N LYS A 130 2.96 1.94 -6.44
CA LYS A 130 1.70 2.54 -6.82
C LYS A 130 1.60 3.91 -6.15
N LEU A 131 1.47 4.96 -6.94
CA LEU A 131 1.29 6.33 -6.48
C LEU A 131 -0.11 6.79 -6.84
N THR A 132 -0.79 7.47 -5.93
CA THR A 132 -2.15 7.98 -6.17
C THR A 132 -2.25 9.41 -5.63
N ASN A 133 -2.78 10.33 -6.42
CA ASN A 133 -3.04 11.70 -5.99
C ASN A 133 -4.53 11.96 -5.73
N ALA A 134 -4.85 13.16 -5.24
CA ALA A 134 -6.23 13.57 -4.94
C ALA A 134 -7.11 13.74 -6.19
N ASN A 135 -6.51 13.99 -7.37
CA ASN A 135 -7.21 14.16 -8.64
C ASN A 135 -7.61 12.82 -9.29
N GLY A 136 -7.30 11.69 -8.62
CA GLY A 136 -7.59 10.36 -9.13
C GLY A 136 -6.56 9.82 -10.12
N VAL A 137 -5.44 10.51 -10.30
CA VAL A 137 -4.32 10.01 -11.11
C VAL A 137 -3.60 8.90 -10.36
N VAL A 138 -3.41 7.77 -11.02
CA VAL A 138 -2.71 6.60 -10.48
C VAL A 138 -1.53 6.26 -11.37
N ILE A 139 -0.34 6.16 -10.77
CA ILE A 139 0.90 5.79 -11.46
C ILE A 139 1.36 4.43 -10.93
N TYR A 140 1.50 3.46 -11.82
CA TYR A 140 2.13 2.18 -11.52
C TYR A 140 3.55 2.20 -12.04
N LEU A 141 4.52 2.17 -11.13
CA LEU A 141 5.94 2.17 -11.43
C LEU A 141 6.52 0.77 -11.34
N ALA A 142 7.39 0.45 -12.28
CA ALA A 142 8.27 -0.70 -12.23
C ALA A 142 9.68 -0.24 -12.59
N GLY A 143 10.67 -0.68 -11.85
CA GLY A 143 12.03 -0.20 -12.05
C GLY A 143 13.08 -1.13 -11.49
N GLN A 144 14.32 -0.74 -11.74
CA GLN A 144 15.50 -1.33 -11.18
C GLN A 144 16.10 -0.38 -10.16
N THR A 145 16.63 -0.94 -9.11
CA THR A 145 17.27 -0.22 -8.02
C THR A 145 18.70 -0.72 -7.88
N GLU A 146 19.62 0.21 -7.70
CA GLU A 146 21.04 -0.05 -7.43
C GLU A 146 21.41 0.57 -6.10
N GLY A 147 22.20 -0.12 -5.29
CA GLY A 147 22.65 0.35 -3.98
C GLY A 147 22.23 -0.57 -2.82
N LEU A 148 22.50 -0.13 -1.62
CA LEU A 148 22.09 -0.83 -0.39
C LEU A 148 20.92 -0.09 0.23
N ALA A 149 19.73 -0.63 0.04
CA ALA A 149 18.54 -0.09 0.71
C ALA A 149 17.42 -1.11 0.82
N THR A 150 16.65 -0.97 1.87
CA THR A 150 15.36 -1.64 2.04
C THR A 150 14.28 -0.59 1.93
N SER A 151 13.41 -0.71 0.92
CA SER A 151 12.29 0.20 0.75
C SER A 151 10.97 -0.57 0.80
N MET A 152 10.36 -0.57 1.97
CA MET A 152 8.98 -1.01 2.15
C MET A 152 8.27 0.07 2.95
N GLY A 153 7.18 0.61 2.41
CA GLY A 153 6.44 1.59 3.17
C GLY A 153 5.48 2.45 2.37
N VAL A 154 4.84 3.33 3.10
CA VAL A 154 3.98 4.37 2.56
C VAL A 154 4.75 5.67 2.64
N GLN A 155 4.87 6.35 1.51
CA GLN A 155 5.54 7.64 1.41
C GLN A 155 4.65 8.65 0.70
N THR A 156 4.87 9.92 0.99
CA THR A 156 4.25 11.02 0.24
C THR A 156 5.27 11.60 -0.71
N TYR A 157 4.87 11.72 -1.96
CA TYR A 157 5.69 12.30 -3.03
C TYR A 157 5.05 13.61 -3.48
N GLN A 158 5.88 14.62 -3.69
CA GLN A 158 5.48 15.87 -4.32
C GLN A 158 5.97 15.88 -5.75
N VAL A 159 5.05 16.05 -6.69
CA VAL A 159 5.34 16.10 -8.13
C VAL A 159 5.02 17.52 -8.63
N SER A 160 5.95 18.10 -9.35
CA SER A 160 5.78 19.41 -10.00
C SER A 160 6.43 19.39 -11.38
N PHE A 161 5.81 20.04 -12.37
CA PHE A 161 6.45 20.22 -13.65
C PHE A 161 7.70 21.08 -13.47
N SER A 162 8.77 20.68 -14.15
CA SER A 162 9.94 21.56 -14.27
C SER A 162 9.56 22.64 -15.27
N GLY A 163 9.80 23.90 -14.92
CA GLY A 163 9.74 24.98 -15.91
C GLY A 163 10.71 24.69 -17.05
N ASP A 164 10.29 24.95 -18.26
CA ASP A 164 11.13 24.93 -19.44
C ASP A 164 12.16 26.06 -19.36
#